data_1b1486a0f02f186bcdda0e5bbbb614e1
#
_entry.id   1b1486a0f02f186bcdda0e5bbbb614e1
#
_cell.length_a   1.000
_cell.length_b   1.000
_cell.length_c   1.000
_cell.angle_alpha   90.00
_cell.angle_beta   90.00
_cell.angle_gamma   90.00
#
_symmetry.space_group_name_H-M   'P 1'
#
loop_
_entity.id
_entity.type
_entity.pdbx_description
1 polymer ?
#
loop_
_entity_poly.entity_id
_entity_poly.type
_entity_poly.pdbx_seq_one_letter_code
_entity_poly.pdbx_strand_id
1 'polypeptide(L)'
;MNCKSDNEGNTITIYEPRKEHKAIPGFIYGGLLASLIDCHGTGSASIFLHRKNGYEPGDGKDAPRFVTASLQVNFLKPTPEGVPLKAIGVVEEIHPKKFRVRTEVYADGKVVVTGVVTAVVMPDTFIEDKK
;
A
#
# COMPACT_ATOMS: atom_id res chain seq x y z
N MET A 1 1.96 -9.59 -0.17
CA MET A 1 1.07 -8.61 -0.81
C MET A 1 1.70 -8.11 -2.08
N ASN A 2 1.05 -8.30 -3.21
CA ASN A 2 1.58 -7.90 -4.51
C ASN A 2 0.86 -6.65 -5.01
N CYS A 3 1.60 -5.56 -5.16
CA CYS A 3 1.09 -4.31 -5.67
C CYS A 3 1.32 -4.23 -7.18
N LYS A 4 0.26 -3.96 -7.94
CA LYS A 4 0.32 -3.84 -9.39
C LYS A 4 -0.31 -2.51 -9.80
N SER A 5 0.09 -1.96 -10.94
CA SER A 5 -0.57 -0.80 -11.49
C SER A 5 -1.55 -1.22 -12.60
N ASP A 6 -2.66 -0.49 -12.70
CA ASP A 6 -3.60 -0.68 -13.79
C ASP A 6 -3.26 0.24 -14.96
N ASN A 7 -4.07 0.21 -16.03
CA ASN A 7 -3.83 1.00 -17.23
C ASN A 7 -4.12 2.49 -17.04
N GLU A 8 -4.78 2.86 -15.94
CA GLU A 8 -5.16 4.25 -15.63
C GLU A 8 -4.17 4.93 -14.67
N GLY A 9 -3.10 4.25 -14.29
CA GLY A 9 -2.11 4.79 -13.35
C GLY A 9 -2.43 4.56 -11.89
N ASN A 10 -3.56 3.93 -11.57
CA ASN A 10 -3.87 3.53 -10.20
C ASN A 10 -3.12 2.25 -9.86
N THR A 11 -2.92 2.02 -8.58
CA THR A 11 -2.29 0.79 -8.11
C THR A 11 -3.31 -0.11 -7.42
N ILE A 12 -3.17 -1.41 -7.61
CA ILE A 12 -4.13 -2.40 -7.12
C ILE A 12 -3.39 -3.51 -6.40
N THR A 13 -3.88 -3.87 -5.22
CA THR A 13 -3.43 -5.06 -4.47
C THR A 13 -4.64 -5.91 -4.12
N ILE A 14 -4.57 -7.21 -4.41
CA ILE A 14 -5.59 -8.16 -4.00
C ILE A 14 -4.96 -9.07 -2.95
N TYR A 15 -5.62 -9.21 -1.82
CA TYR A 15 -5.12 -9.98 -0.70
C TYR A 15 -6.22 -10.83 -0.08
N GLU A 16 -5.91 -12.11 0.14
CA GLU A 16 -6.83 -13.02 0.82
C GLU A 16 -6.35 -13.22 2.27
N PRO A 17 -7.10 -12.70 3.27
CA PRO A 17 -6.72 -12.86 4.66
C PRO A 17 -6.72 -14.32 5.09
N ARG A 18 -5.74 -14.69 5.90
CA ARG A 18 -5.68 -16.03 6.48
C ARG A 18 -6.56 -16.10 7.73
N LYS A 19 -6.86 -17.31 8.16
CA LYS A 19 -7.73 -17.54 9.34
C LYS A 19 -7.21 -16.86 10.60
N GLU A 20 -5.89 -16.69 10.73
CA GLU A 20 -5.25 -16.05 11.87
C GLU A 20 -5.48 -14.53 11.91
N HIS A 21 -5.97 -13.94 10.81
CA HIS A 21 -6.12 -12.49 10.68
C HIS A 21 -7.44 -11.95 11.19
N LYS A 22 -8.22 -12.73 11.92
CA LYS A 22 -9.50 -12.26 12.46
C LYS A 22 -9.34 -11.78 13.90
N ALA A 23 -9.99 -10.65 14.23
CA ALA A 23 -10.01 -10.11 15.59
C ALA A 23 -11.09 -10.79 16.44
N ILE A 24 -12.29 -10.94 15.87
CA ILE A 24 -13.42 -11.68 16.43
C ILE A 24 -13.94 -12.59 15.34
N PRO A 25 -14.65 -13.68 15.68
CA PRO A 25 -15.16 -14.58 14.64
C PRO A 25 -15.96 -13.82 13.58
N GLY A 26 -15.58 -14.01 12.32
CA GLY A 26 -16.23 -13.39 11.18
C GLY A 26 -15.60 -12.09 10.69
N PHE A 27 -14.65 -11.50 11.42
CA PHE A 27 -14.08 -10.19 11.06
C PHE A 27 -12.57 -10.18 11.11
N ILE A 28 -11.99 -9.37 10.26
CA ILE A 28 -10.53 -9.19 10.13
C ILE A 28 -10.07 -8.14 11.14
N TYR A 29 -8.91 -8.34 11.77
CA TYR A 29 -8.39 -7.37 12.73
C TYR A 29 -7.78 -6.15 12.04
N GLY A 30 -7.88 -5.00 12.73
CA GLY A 30 -7.47 -3.71 12.16
C GLY A 30 -5.99 -3.62 11.83
N GLY A 31 -5.13 -4.32 12.58
CA GLY A 31 -3.69 -4.32 12.31
C GLY A 31 -3.34 -4.89 10.93
N LEU A 32 -4.05 -5.92 10.47
CA LEU A 32 -3.84 -6.44 9.12
C LEU A 32 -4.24 -5.40 8.08
N LEU A 33 -5.37 -4.71 8.29
CA LEU A 33 -5.86 -3.71 7.36
C LEU A 33 -4.92 -2.53 7.28
N ALA A 34 -4.37 -2.09 8.41
CA ALA A 34 -3.36 -1.04 8.45
C ALA A 34 -2.09 -1.47 7.72
N SER A 35 -1.64 -2.71 7.92
CA SER A 35 -0.47 -3.26 7.23
C SER A 35 -0.69 -3.32 5.72
N LEU A 36 -1.89 -3.70 5.28
CA LEU A 36 -2.22 -3.74 3.85
C LEU A 36 -2.13 -2.35 3.23
N ILE A 37 -2.68 -1.34 3.90
CA ILE A 37 -2.62 0.05 3.43
C ILE A 37 -1.18 0.54 3.39
N ASP A 38 -0.40 0.26 4.42
CA ASP A 38 1.01 0.67 4.50
C ASP A 38 1.84 0.04 3.38
N CYS A 39 1.75 -1.28 3.21
CA CYS A 39 2.47 -1.98 2.16
C CYS A 39 2.03 -1.54 0.77
N HIS A 40 0.72 -1.37 0.56
CA HIS A 40 0.19 -0.88 -0.71
C HIS A 40 0.69 0.54 -1.00
N GLY A 41 0.74 1.39 0.02
CA GLY A 41 1.18 2.77 -0.13
C GLY A 41 2.64 2.87 -0.55
N THR A 42 3.53 2.19 0.15
CA THR A 42 4.97 2.22 -0.18
C THR A 42 5.24 1.55 -1.53
N GLY A 43 4.55 0.44 -1.83
CA GLY A 43 4.66 -0.24 -3.12
C GLY A 43 4.18 0.62 -4.27
N SER A 44 3.08 1.34 -4.08
CA SER A 44 2.53 2.25 -5.09
C SER A 44 3.49 3.39 -5.39
N ALA A 45 4.07 4.00 -4.35
CA ALA A 45 5.04 5.07 -4.51
C ALA A 45 6.29 4.57 -5.26
N SER A 46 6.74 3.36 -4.94
CA SER A 46 7.88 2.75 -5.63
C SER A 46 7.61 2.55 -7.12
N ILE A 47 6.45 2.00 -7.48
CA ILE A 47 6.06 1.81 -8.88
C ILE A 47 5.97 3.14 -9.60
N PHE A 48 5.35 4.13 -8.97
CA PHE A 48 5.17 5.45 -9.56
C PHE A 48 6.52 6.10 -9.88
N LEU A 49 7.43 6.13 -8.92
CA LEU A 49 8.74 6.76 -9.11
C LEU A 49 9.60 5.97 -10.09
N HIS A 50 9.54 4.65 -10.06
CA HIS A 50 10.28 3.80 -10.98
C HIS A 50 9.88 4.11 -12.43
N ARG A 51 8.59 4.25 -12.70
CA ARG A 51 8.08 4.65 -14.01
C ARG A 51 8.44 6.06 -14.39
N LYS A 52 8.40 6.98 -13.44
CA LYS A 52 8.79 8.36 -13.66
C LYS A 52 10.27 8.45 -14.07
N ASN A 53 11.10 7.55 -13.55
CA ASN A 53 12.52 7.48 -13.92
C ASN A 53 12.75 6.79 -15.27
N GLY A 54 11.70 6.36 -15.95
CA GLY A 54 11.79 5.75 -17.27
C GLY A 54 11.89 4.23 -17.27
N TYR A 55 11.64 3.58 -16.13
CA TYR A 55 11.72 2.14 -15.99
C TYR A 55 10.34 1.51 -15.86
N GLU A 56 10.27 0.20 -15.96
CA GLU A 56 9.03 -0.55 -15.77
C GLU A 56 9.20 -1.60 -14.68
N PRO A 57 8.14 -1.90 -13.91
CA PRO A 57 8.20 -2.95 -12.91
C PRO A 57 8.61 -4.29 -13.53
N GLY A 58 9.55 -4.97 -12.88
CA GLY A 58 10.03 -6.28 -13.37
C GLY A 58 11.08 -6.22 -14.45
N ASP A 59 11.64 -5.04 -14.75
CA ASP A 59 12.64 -4.86 -15.80
C ASP A 59 14.06 -5.21 -15.34
N GLY A 60 14.24 -5.73 -14.15
CA GLY A 60 15.53 -6.07 -13.59
C GLY A 60 16.31 -4.89 -13.02
N LYS A 61 15.76 -3.69 -13.08
CA LYS A 61 16.36 -2.51 -12.46
C LYS A 61 15.88 -2.38 -11.03
N ASP A 62 16.72 -1.85 -10.15
CA ASP A 62 16.36 -1.65 -8.76
C ASP A 62 15.31 -0.55 -8.64
N ALA A 63 14.14 -0.90 -8.11
CA ALA A 63 13.10 0.08 -7.85
C ALA A 63 13.44 0.91 -6.62
N PRO A 64 13.00 2.19 -6.56
CA PRO A 64 13.22 3.00 -5.37
C PRO A 64 12.58 2.37 -4.14
N ARG A 65 13.28 2.47 -3.01
CA ARG A 65 12.76 1.99 -1.73
C ARG A 65 12.19 3.15 -0.96
N PHE A 66 11.07 2.91 -0.32
CA PHE A 66 10.36 3.91 0.46
C PHE A 66 10.21 3.48 1.91
N VAL A 67 10.21 4.47 2.79
CA VAL A 67 9.84 4.28 4.20
C VAL A 67 8.59 5.10 4.46
N THR A 68 7.76 4.61 5.40
CA THR A 68 6.53 5.30 5.77
C THR A 68 6.85 6.40 6.77
N ALA A 69 6.55 7.64 6.39
CA ALA A 69 6.71 8.80 7.27
C ALA A 69 5.43 9.05 8.08
N SER A 70 4.27 8.72 7.51
CA SER A 70 2.98 8.90 8.18
C SER A 70 1.99 7.90 7.64
N LEU A 71 1.18 7.34 8.53
CA LEU A 71 0.11 6.41 8.18
C LEU A 71 -1.17 6.85 8.89
N GLN A 72 -2.21 7.09 8.11
CA GLN A 72 -3.53 7.43 8.64
C GLN A 72 -4.54 6.41 8.10
N VAL A 73 -5.29 5.78 8.98
CA VAL A 73 -6.24 4.73 8.61
C VAL A 73 -7.59 5.05 9.23
N ASN A 74 -8.64 4.95 8.42
CA ASN A 74 -10.01 5.13 8.86
C ASN A 74 -10.80 3.84 8.60
N PHE A 75 -11.34 3.26 9.66
CA PHE A 75 -12.14 2.05 9.57
C PHE A 75 -13.61 2.45 9.43
N LEU A 76 -14.16 2.27 8.22
CA LEU A 76 -15.52 2.70 7.91
C LEU A 76 -16.56 1.65 8.26
N LYS A 77 -16.23 0.38 8.06
CA LYS A 77 -17.12 -0.75 8.29
C LYS A 77 -16.31 -1.94 8.77
N PRO A 78 -16.92 -2.85 9.56
CA PRO A 78 -16.25 -4.11 9.88
C PRO A 78 -15.91 -4.88 8.60
N THR A 79 -14.70 -5.42 8.54
CA THR A 79 -14.25 -6.17 7.37
C THR A 79 -14.52 -7.64 7.57
N PRO A 80 -15.38 -8.26 6.75
CA PRO A 80 -15.72 -9.68 6.91
C PRO A 80 -14.55 -10.58 6.56
N GLU A 81 -14.45 -11.72 7.23
CA GLU A 81 -13.49 -12.75 6.83
C GLU A 81 -14.01 -13.54 5.65
N GLY A 82 -13.13 -14.26 4.96
CA GLY A 82 -13.51 -15.17 3.89
C GLY A 82 -13.71 -14.51 2.54
N VAL A 83 -13.50 -13.21 2.42
CA VAL A 83 -13.58 -12.50 1.13
C VAL A 83 -12.22 -11.88 0.79
N PRO A 84 -11.85 -11.83 -0.51
CA PRO A 84 -10.64 -11.14 -0.91
C PRO A 84 -10.75 -9.64 -0.63
N LEU A 85 -9.63 -9.04 -0.23
CA LEU A 85 -9.53 -7.60 -0.04
C LEU A 85 -8.85 -6.99 -1.25
N LYS A 86 -9.43 -5.92 -1.78
CA LYS A 86 -8.87 -5.20 -2.92
C LYS A 86 -8.51 -3.79 -2.49
N ALA A 87 -7.24 -3.46 -2.53
CA ALA A 87 -6.75 -2.11 -2.22
C ALA A 87 -6.47 -1.40 -3.53
N ILE A 88 -7.02 -0.21 -3.70
CA ILE A 88 -6.79 0.65 -4.85
C ILE A 88 -6.19 1.94 -4.35
N GLY A 89 -5.02 2.31 -4.89
CA GLY A 89 -4.29 3.49 -4.48
C GLY A 89 -4.10 4.50 -5.60
N VAL A 90 -4.08 5.76 -5.22
CA VAL A 90 -3.76 6.88 -6.11
C VAL A 90 -2.57 7.60 -5.52
N VAL A 91 -1.52 7.77 -6.34
CA VAL A 91 -0.26 8.38 -5.90
C VAL A 91 -0.27 9.86 -6.23
N GLU A 92 0.09 10.69 -5.25
CA GLU A 92 0.25 12.13 -5.41
C GLU A 92 1.69 12.50 -5.04
N GLU A 93 2.40 13.16 -5.96
CA GLU A 93 3.76 13.63 -5.70
C GLU A 93 3.71 14.94 -4.92
N ILE A 94 4.23 14.94 -3.70
CA ILE A 94 4.33 16.15 -2.87
C ILE A 94 5.68 16.83 -3.09
N HIS A 95 6.74 16.03 -3.25
CA HIS A 95 8.11 16.45 -3.44
C HIS A 95 8.81 15.33 -4.22
N PRO A 96 9.89 15.57 -4.98
CA PRO A 96 10.55 14.48 -5.72
C PRO A 96 10.94 13.26 -4.91
N LYS A 97 11.06 13.40 -3.58
CA LYS A 97 11.37 12.29 -2.68
C LYS A 97 10.26 12.00 -1.68
N LYS A 98 9.08 12.62 -1.84
CA LYS A 98 7.98 12.46 -0.90
C LYS A 98 6.67 12.32 -1.66
N PHE A 99 5.94 11.27 -1.36
CA PHE A 99 4.70 10.94 -2.06
C PHE A 99 3.60 10.63 -1.06
N ARG A 100 2.37 10.99 -1.42
CA ARG A 100 1.20 10.64 -0.65
C ARG A 100 0.38 9.64 -1.45
N VAL A 101 0.02 8.53 -0.85
CA VAL A 101 -0.80 7.51 -1.50
C VAL A 101 -2.12 7.39 -0.75
N ARG A 102 -3.21 7.67 -1.47
CA ARG A 102 -4.55 7.49 -0.93
C ARG A 102 -5.05 6.13 -1.36
N THR A 103 -5.48 5.34 -0.40
CA THR A 103 -5.88 3.96 -0.64
C THR A 103 -7.29 3.71 -0.13
N GLU A 104 -8.09 3.01 -0.94
CA GLU A 104 -9.38 2.50 -0.53
C GLU A 104 -9.31 0.98 -0.56
N VAL A 105 -9.77 0.33 0.51
CA VAL A 105 -9.83 -1.12 0.60
C VAL A 105 -11.28 -1.56 0.46
N TYR A 106 -11.51 -2.45 -0.49
CA TYR A 106 -12.82 -3.00 -0.81
C TYR A 106 -12.93 -4.42 -0.31
N ALA A 107 -14.05 -4.74 0.32
CA ALA A 107 -14.43 -6.10 0.66
C ALA A 107 -15.86 -6.31 0.15
N ASP A 108 -16.04 -7.33 -0.68
CA ASP A 108 -17.34 -7.67 -1.26
C ASP A 108 -18.01 -6.47 -1.96
N GLY A 109 -17.19 -5.70 -2.72
CA GLY A 109 -17.66 -4.56 -3.51
C GLY A 109 -17.92 -3.28 -2.72
N LYS A 110 -17.63 -3.26 -1.43
CA LYS A 110 -17.87 -2.09 -0.57
C LYS A 110 -16.56 -1.59 0.02
N VAL A 111 -16.41 -0.27 0.13
CA VAL A 111 -15.25 0.33 0.79
C VAL A 111 -15.39 0.14 2.29
N VAL A 112 -14.46 -0.59 2.88
CA VAL A 112 -14.48 -0.88 4.33
C VAL A 112 -13.43 -0.09 5.10
N VAL A 113 -12.32 0.28 4.44
CA VAL A 113 -11.22 1.00 5.06
C VAL A 113 -10.69 2.01 4.04
N THR A 114 -10.32 3.20 4.53
CA THR A 114 -9.56 4.17 3.74
C THR A 114 -8.30 4.51 4.47
N GLY A 115 -7.27 4.89 3.74
CA GLY A 115 -6.01 5.27 4.36
C GLY A 115 -5.20 6.22 3.51
N VAL A 116 -4.29 6.92 4.17
CA VAL A 116 -3.32 7.79 3.51
C VAL A 116 -1.95 7.45 4.05
N VAL A 117 -1.04 7.11 3.15
CA VAL A 117 0.35 6.84 3.48
C VAL A 117 1.19 7.97 2.92
N THR A 118 2.02 8.59 3.76
CA THR A 118 3.07 9.49 3.29
C THR A 118 4.36 8.70 3.27
N ALA A 119 4.87 8.46 2.06
CA ALA A 119 6.07 7.67 1.84
C ALA A 119 7.20 8.58 1.38
N VAL A 120 8.39 8.36 1.92
CA VAL A 120 9.60 9.10 1.51
C VAL A 120 10.63 8.12 1.00
N VAL A 121 11.43 8.58 0.03
CA VAL A 121 12.52 7.76 -0.50
C VAL A 121 13.48 7.45 0.64
N MET A 122 13.84 6.16 0.78
CA MET A 122 14.72 5.72 1.85
C MET A 122 16.09 6.39 1.71
N PRO A 123 16.55 7.13 2.73
CA PRO A 123 17.87 7.75 2.66
C PRO A 123 18.98 6.70 2.66
N ASP A 124 20.07 6.98 1.96
CA ASP A 124 21.25 6.09 1.93
C ASP A 124 21.81 5.86 3.33
N THR A 125 21.72 6.86 4.19
CA THR A 125 22.15 6.76 5.59
C THR A 125 21.41 5.69 6.38
N PHE A 126 20.17 5.36 5.99
CA PHE A 126 19.40 4.28 6.63
C PHE A 126 20.09 2.93 6.49
N ILE A 127 20.73 2.69 5.35
CA ILE A 127 21.42 1.43 5.11
C ILE A 127 22.75 1.41 5.88
N GLU A 128 23.46 2.53 5.92
CA GLU A 128 24.72 2.65 6.62
C GLU A 128 24.57 2.50 8.14
N ASP A 129 23.50 3.05 8.71
CA ASP A 129 23.23 2.97 10.14
C ASP A 129 22.91 1.56 10.63
N LYS A 130 22.61 0.64 9.73
CA LYS A 130 22.27 -0.75 10.07
C LYS A 130 23.45 -1.71 10.00
N LYS A 131 24.61 -1.23 9.66
CA LYS A 131 25.81 -2.06 9.55
C LYS A 131 26.49 -2.25 10.89
#